data_1b1a56f23aa7ae1d66c8e860bc5e6f38
#
_entry.id   1b1a56f23aa7ae1d66c8e860bc5e6f38
#
_cell.length_a   1.000
_cell.length_b   1.000
_cell.length_c   1.000
_cell.angle_alpha   90.00
_cell.angle_beta   90.00
_cell.angle_gamma   90.00
#
_symmetry.space_group_name_H-M   'P 1'
#
loop_
_entity.id
_entity.type
_entity.pdbx_description
1 polymer ?
#
loop_
_entity_poly.entity_id
_entity_poly.type
_entity_poly.pdbx_seq_one_letter_code
_entity_poly.pdbx_strand_id
1 'polypeptide(L)'
;MNFDVACYSEQGGRPVNEDAVFAAGTPGTLLALVADGLGGMGHGDLASRDAAEHLSRLSAHPVDEDMLCGAIQEENRRIWDMHTDGNQMMTTVAVLWADGTEAFAANVGDTR
;
A
#
# COMPACT_ATOMS: atom_id res chain seq x y z
N MET A 1 15.74 -9.76 -15.34
CA MET A 1 16.14 -9.54 -13.94
C MET A 1 15.15 -10.22 -13.02
N ASN A 2 15.62 -10.93 -12.03
CA ASN A 2 14.77 -11.55 -11.03
C ASN A 2 14.90 -10.79 -9.71
N PHE A 3 13.81 -10.69 -8.98
CA PHE A 3 13.77 -10.03 -7.69
C PHE A 3 13.49 -11.06 -6.60
N ASP A 4 14.33 -11.08 -5.58
CA ASP A 4 14.09 -11.84 -4.36
C ASP A 4 13.42 -10.91 -3.36
N VAL A 5 12.28 -11.33 -2.82
CA VAL A 5 11.43 -10.47 -1.99
C VAL A 5 11.07 -11.19 -0.70
N ALA A 6 11.12 -10.45 0.39
CA ALA A 6 10.62 -10.92 1.68
C ALA A 6 9.82 -9.81 2.36
N CYS A 7 8.73 -10.18 3.00
CA CYS A 7 7.89 -9.28 3.76
C CYS A 7 7.81 -9.73 5.21
N TYR A 8 7.77 -8.74 6.10
CA TYR A 8 7.59 -8.98 7.52
C TYR A 8 6.74 -7.86 8.12
N SER A 9 5.80 -8.24 8.97
CA SER A 9 5.00 -7.30 9.75
C SER A 9 4.68 -7.94 11.09
N GLU A 10 4.78 -7.16 12.16
CA GLU A 10 4.54 -7.63 13.52
C GLU A 10 3.71 -6.62 14.29
N GLN A 11 2.75 -7.11 15.05
CA GLN A 11 1.88 -6.28 15.86
C GLN A 11 2.61 -5.59 17.01
N GLY A 12 3.63 -6.24 17.57
CA GLY A 12 4.34 -5.74 18.72
C GLY A 12 3.45 -5.71 19.95
N GLY A 13 3.60 -4.66 20.77
CA GLY A 13 2.80 -4.49 21.99
C GLY A 13 1.45 -3.80 21.80
N ARG A 14 1.03 -3.57 20.57
CA ARG A 14 -0.23 -2.87 20.28
C ARG A 14 -1.42 -3.81 20.25
N PRO A 15 -2.64 -3.33 20.59
CA PRO A 15 -3.85 -4.18 20.52
C PRO A 15 -4.18 -4.66 19.11
N VAL A 16 -3.81 -3.88 18.08
CA VAL A 16 -4.08 -4.20 16.69
C VAL A 16 -2.86 -3.83 15.85
N ASN A 17 -2.52 -4.66 14.87
CA ASN A 17 -1.55 -4.30 13.85
C ASN A 17 -2.25 -3.49 12.77
N GLU A 18 -1.90 -2.20 12.68
CA GLU A 18 -2.48 -1.27 11.72
C GLU A 18 -1.63 -1.11 10.46
N ASP A 19 -0.52 -1.83 10.37
CA ASP A 19 0.33 -1.85 9.20
C ASP A 19 -0.09 -2.96 8.23
N ALA A 20 0.14 -2.72 6.96
CA ALA A 20 -0.01 -3.74 5.93
C ALA A 20 1.18 -3.67 4.98
N VAL A 21 1.62 -4.82 4.53
CA VAL A 21 2.73 -4.92 3.60
C VAL A 21 2.35 -5.88 2.47
N PHE A 22 2.90 -5.62 1.30
CA PHE A 22 2.76 -6.50 0.15
C PHE A 22 4.02 -6.42 -0.68
N ALA A 23 4.47 -7.55 -1.18
CA ALA A 23 5.51 -7.56 -2.18
C ALA A 23 5.33 -8.78 -3.09
N ALA A 24 5.44 -8.55 -4.39
CA ALA A 24 5.40 -9.60 -5.40
C ALA A 24 6.48 -9.34 -6.44
N GLY A 25 7.33 -10.34 -6.63
CA GLY A 25 8.28 -10.37 -7.72
C GLY A 25 7.80 -11.37 -8.77
N THR A 26 7.76 -10.94 -10.02
CA THR A 26 7.59 -11.80 -11.17
C THR A 26 8.90 -11.82 -11.96
N PRO A 27 9.09 -12.75 -12.94
CA PRO A 27 10.25 -12.63 -13.79
C PRO A 27 10.27 -11.26 -14.48
N GLY A 28 11.18 -10.39 -14.02
CA GLY A 28 11.39 -9.07 -14.61
C GLY A 28 10.70 -7.90 -13.93
N THR A 29 9.76 -8.10 -13.00
CA THR A 29 9.09 -7.00 -12.31
C THR A 29 8.97 -7.20 -10.81
N LEU A 30 8.88 -6.10 -10.10
CA LEU A 30 8.65 -6.05 -8.64
C LEU A 30 7.58 -5.00 -8.34
N LEU A 31 6.65 -5.37 -7.50
CA LEU A 31 5.78 -4.40 -6.80
C LEU A 31 5.94 -4.63 -5.29
N ALA A 32 6.26 -3.58 -4.56
CA ALA A 32 6.36 -3.63 -3.11
C ALA A 32 5.65 -2.43 -2.51
N LEU A 33 4.95 -2.61 -1.43
CA LEU A 33 4.30 -1.51 -0.71
C LEU A 33 4.24 -1.76 0.78
N VAL A 34 4.24 -0.67 1.51
CA VAL A 34 3.93 -0.65 2.95
C VAL A 34 2.89 0.43 3.21
N ALA A 35 1.97 0.14 4.09
CA ALA A 35 0.93 1.06 4.50
C ALA A 35 0.84 1.06 6.02
N ASP A 36 0.89 2.24 6.63
CA ASP A 36 0.80 2.45 8.07
C ASP A 36 -0.52 3.13 8.37
N GLY A 37 -1.45 2.38 8.94
CA GLY A 37 -2.78 2.87 9.27
C GLY A 37 -2.77 3.78 10.49
N LEU A 38 -3.56 4.85 10.42
CA LEU A 38 -3.74 5.80 11.50
C LEU A 38 -5.05 5.48 12.21
N GLY A 39 -4.94 4.87 13.38
CA GLY A 39 -6.07 4.26 14.06
C GLY A 39 -6.48 4.86 15.38
N GLY A 40 -6.08 6.09 15.69
CA GLY A 40 -6.42 6.72 16.97
C GLY A 40 -7.91 6.72 17.31
N MET A 41 -8.79 6.55 16.32
CA MET A 41 -10.25 6.50 16.47
C MET A 41 -10.85 5.24 15.84
N GLY A 42 -10.05 4.23 15.57
CA GLY A 42 -10.57 2.88 15.30
C GLY A 42 -10.28 2.36 13.93
N HIS A 43 -10.04 2.15 12.96
CA HIS A 43 -10.01 1.35 11.73
C HIS A 43 -8.85 1.67 10.79
N GLY A 44 -7.69 2.10 11.35
CA GLY A 44 -6.48 2.23 10.56
C GLY A 44 -6.03 0.91 9.93
N ASP A 45 -6.30 -0.21 10.61
CA ASP A 45 -6.05 -1.55 10.09
C ASP A 45 -6.89 -1.85 8.83
N LEU A 46 -8.13 -1.39 8.76
CA LEU A 46 -8.96 -1.54 7.57
C LEU A 46 -8.44 -0.68 6.43
N ALA A 47 -8.04 0.56 6.70
CA ALA A 47 -7.51 1.45 5.68
C ALA A 47 -6.21 0.90 5.08
N SER A 48 -5.27 0.47 5.91
CA SER A 48 -4.00 -0.07 5.43
C SER A 48 -4.17 -1.36 4.63
N ARG A 49 -5.05 -2.25 5.08
CA ARG A 49 -5.34 -3.49 4.36
C ARG A 49 -6.06 -3.24 3.03
N ASP A 50 -7.02 -2.32 3.00
CA ASP A 50 -7.70 -1.97 1.76
C ASP A 50 -6.71 -1.39 0.74
N ALA A 51 -5.83 -0.49 1.19
CA ALA A 51 -4.79 0.06 0.33
C ALA A 51 -3.85 -1.04 -0.21
N ALA A 52 -3.37 -1.92 0.66
CA ALA A 52 -2.49 -3.01 0.25
C ALA A 52 -3.19 -3.95 -0.74
N GLU A 53 -4.44 -4.32 -0.48
CA GLU A 53 -5.21 -5.21 -1.34
C GLU A 53 -5.43 -4.61 -2.74
N HIS A 54 -5.87 -3.37 -2.81
CA HIS A 54 -6.17 -2.75 -4.10
C HIS A 54 -4.93 -2.37 -4.89
N LEU A 55 -3.92 -1.81 -4.24
CA LEU A 55 -2.67 -1.47 -4.93
C LEU A 55 -1.87 -2.70 -5.34
N SER A 56 -2.04 -3.83 -4.63
CA SER A 56 -1.39 -5.09 -5.02
C SER A 56 -1.80 -5.59 -6.40
N ARG A 57 -2.96 -5.18 -6.89
CA ARG A 57 -3.44 -5.53 -8.23
C ARG A 57 -2.57 -4.98 -9.35
N LEU A 58 -1.79 -3.95 -9.06
CA LEU A 58 -0.80 -3.42 -10.02
C LEU A 58 0.32 -4.42 -10.35
N SER A 59 0.50 -5.46 -9.54
CA SER A 59 1.50 -6.50 -9.83
C SER A 59 1.14 -7.36 -11.06
N ALA A 60 -0.11 -7.35 -11.50
CA ALA A 60 -0.61 -8.22 -12.55
C ALA A 60 -0.30 -7.74 -13.98
N HIS A 61 0.19 -6.52 -14.16
CA HIS A 61 0.43 -5.94 -15.48
C HIS A 61 1.49 -4.85 -15.41
N PRO A 62 2.05 -4.45 -16.56
CA PRO A 62 3.00 -3.34 -16.62
C PRO A 62 2.37 -2.06 -16.07
N VAL A 63 3.15 -1.29 -15.35
CA VAL A 63 2.72 -0.07 -14.67
C VAL A 63 3.58 1.09 -15.15
N ASP A 64 2.96 2.23 -15.42
CA ASP A 64 3.63 3.50 -15.62
C ASP A 64 3.31 4.48 -14.48
N GLU A 65 3.92 5.65 -14.50
CA GLU A 65 3.71 6.65 -13.43
C GLU A 65 2.25 7.09 -13.33
N ASP A 66 1.57 7.27 -14.46
CA ASP A 66 0.18 7.71 -14.47
C ASP A 66 -0.75 6.66 -13.88
N MET A 67 -0.52 5.39 -14.18
CA MET A 67 -1.27 4.29 -13.60
C MET A 67 -1.07 4.21 -12.09
N LEU A 68 0.15 4.39 -11.62
CA LEU A 68 0.46 4.37 -10.19
C LEU A 68 -0.23 5.53 -9.47
N CYS A 69 -0.10 6.75 -9.99
CA CYS A 69 -0.77 7.92 -9.43
C CYS A 69 -2.29 7.78 -9.44
N GLY A 70 -2.86 7.29 -10.54
CA GLY A 70 -4.30 7.06 -10.66
C GLY A 70 -4.81 6.04 -9.67
N ALA A 71 -4.07 4.96 -9.45
CA ALA A 71 -4.44 3.94 -8.49
C ALA A 71 -4.43 4.48 -7.05
N ILE A 72 -3.45 5.30 -6.70
CA ILE A 72 -3.37 5.93 -5.39
C ILE A 72 -4.53 6.91 -5.18
N GLN A 73 -4.86 7.72 -6.19
CA GLN A 73 -5.98 8.65 -6.12
C GLN A 73 -7.32 7.93 -5.96
N GLU A 74 -7.51 6.84 -6.70
CA GLU A 74 -8.71 6.02 -6.57
C GLU A 74 -8.82 5.39 -5.19
N GLU A 75 -7.70 4.89 -4.65
CA GLU A 75 -7.67 4.33 -3.30
C GLU A 75 -7.99 5.39 -2.25
N ASN A 76 -7.50 6.61 -2.41
CA ASN A 76 -7.84 7.72 -1.52
C ASN A 76 -9.34 7.97 -1.50
N ARG A 77 -9.99 7.95 -2.66
CA ARG A 77 -11.43 8.11 -2.76
C ARG A 77 -12.17 6.95 -2.08
N ARG A 78 -11.71 5.72 -2.29
CA ARG A 78 -12.33 4.54 -1.68
C ARG A 78 -12.32 4.63 -0.15
N ILE A 79 -11.17 4.98 0.42
CA ILE A 79 -11.02 5.11 1.87
C ILE A 79 -11.90 6.26 2.38
N TRP A 80 -11.94 7.37 1.67
CA TRP A 80 -12.81 8.48 2.02
C TRP A 80 -14.30 8.07 2.04
N ASP A 81 -14.72 7.31 1.04
CA ASP A 81 -16.11 6.85 0.94
C ASP A 81 -16.48 5.83 2.02
N MET A 82 -15.49 5.17 2.63
CA MET A 82 -15.71 4.25 3.75
C MET A 82 -15.85 4.96 5.09
N HIS A 83 -15.58 6.26 5.15
CA HIS A 83 -15.78 7.04 6.36
C HIS A 83 -17.26 7.09 6.74
N THR A 84 -17.55 6.89 8.03
CA THR A 84 -18.86 7.09 8.61
C THR A 84 -18.71 7.93 9.87
N ASP A 85 -19.82 8.40 10.42
CA ASP A 85 -19.80 9.14 11.69
C ASP A 85 -19.18 8.27 12.80
N GLY A 86 -18.11 8.79 13.41
CA GLY A 86 -17.38 8.06 14.45
C GLY A 86 -16.43 6.99 13.91
N ASN A 87 -16.25 6.88 12.60
CA ASN A 87 -15.45 5.83 11.97
C ASN A 87 -14.50 6.42 10.92
N GLN A 88 -13.55 7.21 11.38
CA GLN A 88 -12.53 7.80 10.53
C GLN A 88 -11.37 6.83 10.38
N MET A 89 -11.01 6.53 9.14
CA MET A 89 -9.88 5.66 8.85
C MET A 89 -8.95 6.35 7.87
N MET A 90 -7.67 6.21 8.13
CA MET A 90 -6.61 6.77 7.29
C MET A 90 -5.44 5.82 7.23
N THR A 91 -4.67 5.91 6.19
CA THR A 91 -3.40 5.20 6.07
C THR A 91 -2.40 6.05 5.31
N THR A 92 -1.13 5.85 5.63
CA THR A 92 -0.03 6.25 4.74
C THR A 92 0.21 5.13 3.75
N VAL A 93 0.95 5.39 2.69
CA VAL A 93 1.41 4.36 1.77
C VAL A 93 2.74 4.77 1.15
N ALA A 94 3.63 3.81 1.01
CA ALA A 94 4.81 3.93 0.16
C ALA A 94 4.80 2.72 -0.77
N VAL A 95 4.92 2.98 -2.07
CA VAL A 95 4.87 1.94 -3.08
C VAL A 95 6.04 2.08 -4.04
N LEU A 96 6.59 0.95 -4.44
CA LEU A 96 7.67 0.86 -5.42
C LEU A 96 7.26 -0.16 -6.49
N TRP A 97 7.33 0.26 -7.73
CA TRP A 97 7.31 -0.63 -8.87
C TRP A 97 8.64 -0.53 -9.61
N ALA A 98 9.18 -1.67 -10.02
CA ALA A 98 10.46 -1.71 -10.74
C ALA A 98 10.48 -2.84 -11.75
N ASP A 99 11.21 -2.63 -12.83
CA ASP A 99 11.63 -3.67 -13.76
C ASP A 99 13.16 -3.62 -13.95
N GLY A 100 13.68 -4.26 -14.96
CA GLY A 100 15.13 -4.29 -15.20
C GLY A 100 15.72 -2.97 -15.66
N THR A 101 14.91 -1.97 -16.02
CA THR A 101 15.36 -0.70 -16.62
C THR A 101 14.83 0.52 -15.91
N GLU A 102 13.67 0.44 -15.27
CA GLU A 102 12.97 1.57 -14.67
C GLU A 102 12.46 1.23 -13.28
N ALA A 103 12.30 2.25 -12.46
CA ALA A 103 11.64 2.15 -11.17
C ALA A 103 10.80 3.40 -10.93
N PHE A 104 9.61 3.22 -10.40
CA PHE A 104 8.72 4.30 -9.98
C PHE A 104 8.39 4.11 -8.51
N ALA A 105 8.48 5.19 -7.77
CA ALA A 105 8.11 5.19 -6.35
C ALA A 105 7.10 6.30 -6.09
N ALA A 106 6.15 6.01 -5.22
CA ALA A 106 5.20 6.99 -4.75
C ALA A 106 5.03 6.87 -3.24
N ASN A 107 4.78 7.99 -2.61
CA ASN A 107 4.66 8.07 -1.16
C ASN A 107 3.55 9.05 -0.79
N VAL A 108 2.70 8.63 0.14
CA VAL A 108 1.67 9.47 0.74
C VAL A 108 1.82 9.36 2.25
N GLY A 109 2.11 10.49 2.91
CA GLY A 109 2.36 10.53 4.34
C GLY A 109 3.84 10.37 4.69
N ASP A 110 4.13 9.84 5.87
CA ASP A 110 5.47 9.72 6.42
C ASP A 110 6.09 8.32 6.35
N THR A 111 5.39 7.37 5.77
CA THR A 111 5.93 6.03 5.49
C THR A 111 6.97 6.09 4.37
N ARG A 112 8.08 5.37 4.53
CA ARG A 112 9.18 5.37 3.58
C ARG A 112 9.77 3.98 3.40
#